data_4d6fdb7b4c3067a3e9d1e95432d0a1fc
#
_entry.id   4d6fdb7b4c3067a3e9d1e95432d0a1fc
#
_cell.length_a   1.000
_cell.length_b   1.000
_cell.length_c   1.000
_cell.angle_alpha   90.00
_cell.angle_beta   90.00
_cell.angle_gamma   90.00
#
_symmetry.space_group_name_H-M   'P 1'
#
loop_
_entity.id
_entity.type
_entity.pdbx_description
1 polymer ?
#
loop_
_entity_poly.entity_id
_entity_poly.type
_entity_poly.pdbx_seq_one_letter_code
_entity_poly.pdbx_strand_id
1 'polypeptide(L)'
;MAKTRHVDYLLIGGGIASLRAIEGIRSVDRRGKILLVGDEVWPPYNRPPLSKGIITGEVSAKETLAERRRFYWRNRVRVRRGTRVTALDLSPEMPVATLSDGTEVTFGRALYATGGRARWLDFADQAQTGVRVLRTLDDAIAVRANVARGGGRVAIVGAGFIGAELAASLAQVGSTVDLIEAREEVWPETAPGPLRRYIRAWLGNRGVGVYTGSSVQRLDSSARNRPGAVPVSGGTSAHSVLLSTGARVDADLVCVAAGIVPNTEIAEKAGIAVDDGIVCDRTLRSSDERVYTAGDVARIPDSVSGRSRRVEHYNSAEYSGLLAGENMARDRTASVKSTAIPSEYDFLATLWSDIGSLHVESAGDDANADWSIERGTLEPSGNPGPWIAFGMSDNTIVAYYALNAARADISAAQLLIRNRVDVSTVLEAVRDTAVPLSATAGGLLKNR
;
A
#
# COMPACT_ATOMS: atom_id res chain seq x y z
N MET A 1 -20.51 -30.93 17.83
CA MET A 1 -19.57 -30.90 16.70
C MET A 1 -19.86 -29.66 15.86
N ALA A 2 -18.89 -28.77 15.69
CA ALA A 2 -19.04 -27.62 14.81
C ALA A 2 -19.29 -28.12 13.38
N LYS A 3 -20.30 -27.56 12.72
CA LYS A 3 -20.71 -27.98 11.37
C LYS A 3 -19.63 -27.52 10.38
N THR A 4 -18.74 -28.41 9.95
CA THR A 4 -17.74 -28.14 8.91
C THR A 4 -18.47 -27.69 7.64
N ARG A 5 -18.10 -26.52 7.10
CA ARG A 5 -18.74 -25.96 5.91
C ARG A 5 -17.76 -26.03 4.75
N HIS A 6 -18.21 -26.58 3.63
CA HIS A 6 -17.43 -26.58 2.41
C HIS A 6 -17.70 -25.35 1.56
N VAL A 7 -16.61 -24.76 1.03
CA VAL A 7 -16.64 -23.70 0.02
C VAL A 7 -15.69 -24.05 -1.13
N ASP A 8 -16.01 -23.60 -2.32
CA ASP A 8 -15.17 -23.82 -3.49
C ASP A 8 -13.94 -22.89 -3.45
N TYR A 9 -14.15 -21.66 -2.95
CA TYR A 9 -13.13 -20.63 -2.85
C TYR A 9 -13.16 -19.96 -1.48
N LEU A 10 -12.01 -19.96 -0.79
CA LEU A 10 -11.80 -19.25 0.45
C LEU A 10 -10.88 -18.04 0.19
N LEU A 11 -11.36 -16.82 0.47
CA LEU A 11 -10.58 -15.59 0.35
C LEU A 11 -10.19 -15.14 1.77
N ILE A 12 -8.90 -15.16 2.07
CA ILE A 12 -8.34 -14.84 3.40
C ILE A 12 -7.79 -13.42 3.37
N GLY A 13 -8.49 -12.50 4.04
CA GLY A 13 -8.21 -11.08 4.08
C GLY A 13 -9.31 -10.25 3.42
N GLY A 14 -9.73 -9.17 4.09
CA GLY A 14 -10.83 -8.28 3.68
C GLY A 14 -10.37 -7.08 2.84
N GLY A 15 -9.24 -7.18 2.13
CA GLY A 15 -8.68 -6.09 1.33
C GLY A 15 -9.16 -6.06 -0.12
N ILE A 16 -8.62 -5.08 -0.89
CA ILE A 16 -8.98 -4.85 -2.30
C ILE A 16 -8.61 -6.06 -3.18
N ALA A 17 -7.51 -6.77 -2.91
CA ALA A 17 -7.10 -7.94 -3.66
C ALA A 17 -8.17 -9.04 -3.59
N SER A 18 -8.74 -9.32 -2.42
CA SER A 18 -9.84 -10.28 -2.27
C SER A 18 -11.12 -9.83 -2.99
N LEU A 19 -11.40 -8.52 -3.00
CA LEU A 19 -12.53 -7.98 -3.74
C LEU A 19 -12.39 -8.24 -5.24
N ARG A 20 -11.22 -7.93 -5.82
CA ARG A 20 -10.93 -8.17 -7.24
C ARG A 20 -10.87 -9.66 -7.59
N ALA A 21 -10.43 -10.49 -6.64
CA ALA A 21 -10.48 -11.94 -6.82
C ALA A 21 -11.91 -12.47 -6.99
N ILE A 22 -12.91 -11.86 -6.33
CA ILE A 22 -14.31 -12.20 -6.56
C ILE A 22 -14.68 -11.96 -8.03
N GLU A 23 -14.29 -10.83 -8.60
CA GLU A 23 -14.54 -10.50 -10.02
C GLU A 23 -13.84 -11.49 -10.94
N GLY A 24 -12.55 -11.79 -10.66
CA GLY A 24 -11.77 -12.79 -11.40
C GLY A 24 -12.41 -14.19 -11.34
N ILE A 25 -12.82 -14.65 -10.17
CA ILE A 25 -13.53 -15.95 -10.03
C ILE A 25 -14.82 -15.92 -10.87
N ARG A 26 -15.60 -14.85 -10.82
CA ARG A 26 -16.90 -14.77 -11.50
C ARG A 26 -16.81 -14.62 -13.01
N SER A 27 -15.68 -14.15 -13.53
CA SER A 27 -15.43 -14.15 -14.98
C SER A 27 -15.34 -15.57 -15.55
N VAL A 28 -14.92 -16.54 -14.72
CA VAL A 28 -14.71 -17.94 -15.11
C VAL A 28 -15.77 -18.86 -14.50
N ASP A 29 -15.95 -18.82 -13.18
CA ASP A 29 -16.91 -19.68 -12.45
C ASP A 29 -18.07 -18.85 -11.84
N ARG A 30 -19.22 -18.93 -12.48
CA ARG A 30 -20.44 -18.20 -12.07
C ARG A 30 -21.13 -18.80 -10.85
N ARG A 31 -20.80 -20.04 -10.43
CA ARG A 31 -21.58 -20.81 -9.46
C ARG A 31 -20.83 -21.21 -8.20
N GLY A 32 -19.52 -21.32 -8.23
CA GLY A 32 -18.69 -21.72 -7.11
C GLY A 32 -19.01 -20.91 -5.84
N LYS A 33 -19.03 -21.56 -4.69
CA LYS A 33 -19.30 -20.95 -3.39
C LYS A 33 -18.08 -20.17 -2.94
N ILE A 34 -18.19 -18.87 -2.72
CA ILE A 34 -17.12 -17.99 -2.25
C ILE A 34 -17.39 -17.61 -0.79
N LEU A 35 -16.37 -17.78 0.06
CA LEU A 35 -16.33 -17.23 1.41
C LEU A 35 -15.15 -16.23 1.49
N LEU A 36 -15.46 -14.98 1.82
CA LEU A 36 -14.47 -13.96 2.16
C LEU A 36 -14.45 -13.83 3.69
N VAL A 37 -13.25 -13.92 4.27
CA VAL A 37 -13.02 -13.79 5.72
C VAL A 37 -12.08 -12.61 5.95
N GLY A 38 -12.51 -11.62 6.72
CA GLY A 38 -11.73 -10.45 7.11
C GLY A 38 -11.81 -10.17 8.60
N ASP A 39 -10.71 -9.77 9.21
CA ASP A 39 -10.62 -9.47 10.63
C ASP A 39 -11.18 -8.09 11.00
N GLU A 40 -11.24 -7.16 10.05
CA GLU A 40 -11.88 -5.87 10.23
C GLU A 40 -13.43 -6.00 10.23
N VAL A 41 -14.10 -5.10 10.96
CA VAL A 41 -15.58 -5.04 10.98
C VAL A 41 -16.18 -4.46 9.71
N TRP A 42 -15.34 -3.79 8.91
CA TRP A 42 -15.70 -3.19 7.64
C TRP A 42 -15.63 -4.21 6.49
N PRO A 43 -16.52 -4.14 5.50
CA PRO A 43 -16.30 -4.86 4.24
C PRO A 43 -15.11 -4.25 3.50
N PRO A 44 -14.59 -4.87 2.43
CA PRO A 44 -13.51 -4.30 1.62
C PRO A 44 -13.72 -2.83 1.27
N TYR A 45 -12.71 -2.00 1.49
CA TYR A 45 -12.74 -0.56 1.26
C TYR A 45 -11.42 -0.07 0.65
N ASN A 46 -11.45 1.12 0.06
CA ASN A 46 -10.31 1.80 -0.52
C ASN A 46 -9.46 2.43 0.59
N ARG A 47 -8.18 2.05 0.69
CA ARG A 47 -7.25 2.57 1.71
C ARG A 47 -6.65 3.94 1.39
N PRO A 48 -6.46 4.37 0.12
CA PRO A 48 -5.84 5.67 -0.18
C PRO A 48 -6.49 6.89 0.51
N PRO A 49 -7.80 6.96 0.78
CA PRO A 49 -8.39 8.06 1.53
C PRO A 49 -8.03 8.14 3.02
N LEU A 50 -7.45 7.08 3.61
CA LEU A 50 -7.23 6.99 5.06
C LEU A 50 -6.26 8.05 5.59
N SER A 51 -5.21 8.39 4.83
CA SER A 51 -4.22 9.44 5.16
C SER A 51 -4.62 10.83 4.66
N LYS A 52 -5.73 10.93 3.90
CA LYS A 52 -6.18 12.13 3.18
C LYS A 52 -7.61 12.52 3.56
N GLY A 53 -8.58 12.22 2.70
CA GLY A 53 -9.97 12.67 2.83
C GLY A 53 -10.69 12.24 4.11
N ILE A 54 -10.32 11.10 4.73
CA ILE A 54 -10.83 10.74 6.06
C ILE A 54 -10.29 11.71 7.11
N ILE A 55 -9.01 12.06 7.07
CA ILE A 55 -8.38 12.98 8.03
C ILE A 55 -8.95 14.38 7.86
N THR A 56 -9.03 14.89 6.62
CA THR A 56 -9.58 16.23 6.34
C THR A 56 -11.08 16.30 6.54
N GLY A 57 -11.78 15.18 6.49
CA GLY A 57 -13.22 15.10 6.62
C GLY A 57 -14.00 15.29 5.32
N GLU A 58 -13.31 15.36 4.21
CA GLU A 58 -13.88 15.42 2.87
C GLU A 58 -14.53 14.10 2.45
N VAL A 59 -14.06 12.98 3.02
CA VAL A 59 -14.57 11.64 2.74
C VAL A 59 -15.05 11.00 4.03
N SER A 60 -16.27 10.46 4.03
CA SER A 60 -16.81 9.69 5.15
C SER A 60 -16.38 8.23 5.07
N ALA A 61 -16.44 7.50 6.21
CA ALA A 61 -16.15 6.07 6.26
C ALA A 61 -16.99 5.24 5.27
N LYS A 62 -18.24 5.64 5.01
CA LYS A 62 -19.11 4.93 4.05
C LYS A 62 -18.69 5.12 2.61
N GLU A 63 -18.12 6.27 2.27
CA GLU A 63 -17.65 6.56 0.91
C GLU A 63 -16.35 5.84 0.57
N THR A 64 -15.60 5.37 1.56
CA THR A 64 -14.42 4.53 1.30
C THR A 64 -14.78 3.12 0.87
N LEU A 65 -16.00 2.63 1.14
CA LEU A 65 -16.38 1.25 0.81
C LEU A 65 -16.22 0.99 -0.69
N ALA A 66 -15.42 0.00 -1.04
CA ALA A 66 -15.11 -0.31 -2.44
C ALA A 66 -16.34 -0.84 -3.19
N GLU A 67 -17.21 -1.58 -2.49
CA GLU A 67 -18.44 -2.11 -3.06
C GLU A 67 -19.63 -2.08 -2.08
N ARG A 68 -20.83 -1.96 -2.64
CA ARG A 68 -22.09 -2.00 -1.87
C ARG A 68 -22.51 -3.45 -1.61
N ARG A 69 -23.35 -3.67 -0.59
CA ARG A 69 -23.89 -4.98 -0.19
C ARG A 69 -24.47 -5.79 -1.37
N ARG A 70 -25.06 -5.09 -2.36
CA ARG A 70 -25.63 -5.70 -3.58
C ARG A 70 -24.58 -6.44 -4.43
N PHE A 71 -23.32 -5.98 -4.45
CA PHE A 71 -22.24 -6.65 -5.16
C PHE A 71 -22.01 -8.06 -4.61
N TYR A 72 -21.84 -8.21 -3.30
CA TYR A 72 -21.62 -9.51 -2.66
C TYR A 72 -22.80 -10.46 -2.86
N TRP A 73 -24.03 -9.94 -2.76
CA TRP A 73 -25.23 -10.74 -3.01
C TRP A 73 -25.30 -11.23 -4.46
N ARG A 74 -25.08 -10.36 -5.45
CA ARG A 74 -25.09 -10.72 -6.88
C ARG A 74 -24.03 -11.75 -7.21
N ASN A 75 -22.86 -11.64 -6.62
CA ASN A 75 -21.73 -12.54 -6.80
C ASN A 75 -21.80 -13.77 -5.88
N ARG A 76 -22.90 -13.97 -5.13
CA ARG A 76 -23.10 -15.10 -4.22
C ARG A 76 -21.91 -15.30 -3.28
N VAL A 77 -21.38 -14.21 -2.72
CA VAL A 77 -20.27 -14.20 -1.78
C VAL A 77 -20.83 -14.14 -0.37
N ARG A 78 -20.39 -15.07 0.48
CA ARG A 78 -20.58 -14.95 1.91
C ARG A 78 -19.40 -14.16 2.48
N VAL A 79 -19.68 -13.10 3.23
CA VAL A 79 -18.65 -12.27 3.88
C VAL A 79 -18.71 -12.48 5.38
N ARG A 80 -17.58 -12.86 5.99
CA ARG A 80 -17.37 -12.95 7.44
C ARG A 80 -16.43 -11.83 7.85
N ARG A 81 -16.97 -10.82 8.51
CA ARG A 81 -16.25 -9.65 9.03
C ARG A 81 -15.97 -9.82 10.52
N GLY A 82 -14.95 -9.13 11.06
CA GLY A 82 -14.53 -9.29 12.45
C GLY A 82 -14.15 -10.73 12.78
N THR A 83 -13.70 -11.48 11.78
CA THR A 83 -13.36 -12.90 11.90
C THR A 83 -12.02 -13.13 11.23
N ARG A 84 -11.10 -13.78 11.93
CA ARG A 84 -9.76 -14.09 11.42
C ARG A 84 -9.66 -15.58 11.10
N VAL A 85 -8.93 -15.93 10.03
CA VAL A 85 -8.41 -17.28 9.86
C VAL A 85 -7.23 -17.41 10.81
N THR A 86 -7.21 -18.44 11.65
CA THR A 86 -6.19 -18.65 12.69
C THR A 86 -5.25 -19.80 12.37
N ALA A 87 -5.68 -20.74 11.53
CA ALA A 87 -4.86 -21.85 11.06
C ALA A 87 -5.33 -22.34 9.68
N LEU A 88 -4.38 -22.91 8.93
CA LEU A 88 -4.61 -23.67 7.71
C LEU A 88 -3.97 -25.04 7.89
N ASP A 89 -4.75 -26.11 7.70
CA ASP A 89 -4.28 -27.48 7.59
C ASP A 89 -4.37 -27.92 6.13
N LEU A 90 -3.23 -28.05 5.49
CA LEU A 90 -3.08 -28.44 4.09
C LEU A 90 -2.73 -29.92 3.92
N SER A 91 -2.60 -30.67 5.01
CA SER A 91 -2.27 -32.09 4.98
C SER A 91 -3.38 -32.98 4.43
N PRO A 92 -4.69 -32.72 4.69
CA PRO A 92 -5.76 -33.50 4.12
C PRO A 92 -5.91 -33.26 2.61
N GLU A 93 -6.45 -34.24 1.89
CA GLU A 93 -6.86 -34.06 0.49
C GLU A 93 -7.82 -32.87 0.33
N MET A 94 -8.73 -32.69 1.30
CA MET A 94 -9.59 -31.51 1.42
C MET A 94 -9.07 -30.61 2.53
N PRO A 95 -8.39 -29.51 2.20
CA PRO A 95 -7.75 -28.64 3.20
C PRO A 95 -8.79 -27.94 4.09
N VAL A 96 -8.36 -27.60 5.31
CA VAL A 96 -9.22 -27.02 6.35
C VAL A 96 -8.64 -25.68 6.82
N ALA A 97 -9.49 -24.66 6.92
CA ALA A 97 -9.21 -23.41 7.60
C ALA A 97 -9.98 -23.33 8.91
N THR A 98 -9.29 -22.97 9.99
CA THR A 98 -9.91 -22.68 11.29
C THR A 98 -10.10 -21.18 11.43
N LEU A 99 -11.30 -20.76 11.81
CA LEU A 99 -11.63 -19.36 12.07
C LEU A 99 -11.52 -19.02 13.56
N SER A 100 -11.40 -17.75 13.90
CA SER A 100 -11.24 -17.25 15.26
C SER A 100 -12.43 -17.55 16.20
N ASP A 101 -13.59 -17.90 15.65
CA ASP A 101 -14.76 -18.34 16.41
C ASP A 101 -14.87 -19.87 16.54
N GLY A 102 -13.82 -20.60 16.18
CA GLY A 102 -13.76 -22.05 16.22
C GLY A 102 -14.49 -22.76 15.06
N THR A 103 -15.01 -22.00 14.08
CA THR A 103 -15.61 -22.60 12.88
C THR A 103 -14.54 -23.20 11.98
N GLU A 104 -14.75 -24.44 11.53
CA GLU A 104 -13.90 -25.05 10.51
C GLU A 104 -14.56 -24.94 9.12
N VAL A 105 -13.73 -24.64 8.12
CA VAL A 105 -14.13 -24.47 6.73
C VAL A 105 -13.23 -25.32 5.84
N THR A 106 -13.80 -26.30 5.13
CA THR A 106 -13.05 -26.97 4.06
C THR A 106 -13.17 -26.18 2.76
N PHE A 107 -12.12 -26.20 1.94
CA PHE A 107 -12.10 -25.42 0.72
C PHE A 107 -11.43 -26.14 -0.45
N GLY A 108 -11.83 -25.78 -1.67
CA GLY A 108 -11.19 -26.28 -2.88
C GLY A 108 -9.91 -25.53 -3.23
N ARG A 109 -10.00 -24.18 -3.26
CA ARG A 109 -8.88 -23.25 -3.48
C ARG A 109 -8.94 -22.12 -2.49
N ALA A 110 -7.77 -21.62 -2.05
CA ALA A 110 -7.70 -20.45 -1.19
C ALA A 110 -6.89 -19.34 -1.83
N LEU A 111 -7.31 -18.09 -1.61
CA LEU A 111 -6.51 -16.89 -1.83
C LEU A 111 -6.00 -16.39 -0.49
N TYR A 112 -4.69 -16.30 -0.33
CA TYR A 112 -4.05 -15.68 0.81
C TYR A 112 -3.75 -14.21 0.47
N ALA A 113 -4.57 -13.28 0.95
CA ALA A 113 -4.51 -11.85 0.65
C ALA A 113 -4.65 -11.00 1.93
N THR A 114 -3.90 -11.39 2.97
CA THR A 114 -3.93 -10.78 4.31
C THR A 114 -3.23 -9.42 4.36
N GLY A 115 -2.52 -9.03 3.30
CA GLY A 115 -1.74 -7.78 3.27
C GLY A 115 -0.69 -7.73 4.38
N GLY A 116 -0.60 -6.60 5.06
CA GLY A 116 0.31 -6.41 6.19
C GLY A 116 -0.32 -5.57 7.30
N ARG A 117 0.24 -5.68 8.50
CA ARG A 117 -0.07 -4.83 9.65
C ARG A 117 0.93 -3.68 9.77
N ALA A 118 0.52 -2.57 10.36
CA ALA A 118 1.43 -1.47 10.65
C ALA A 118 2.59 -1.96 11.54
N ARG A 119 3.80 -1.49 11.23
CA ARG A 119 4.99 -1.73 12.06
C ARG A 119 4.92 -0.85 13.30
N TRP A 120 4.94 -1.47 14.46
CA TRP A 120 5.16 -0.78 15.72
C TRP A 120 6.66 -0.63 15.97
N LEU A 121 7.03 0.43 16.65
CA LEU A 121 8.41 0.70 17.04
C LEU A 121 8.55 0.49 18.55
N ASP A 122 9.73 0.12 19.03
CA ASP A 122 9.96 -0.32 20.42
C ASP A 122 9.58 0.73 21.47
N PHE A 123 9.63 2.01 21.12
CA PHE A 123 9.22 3.10 22.02
C PHE A 123 7.70 3.28 22.12
N ALA A 124 6.91 2.63 21.26
CA ALA A 124 5.47 2.84 21.12
C ALA A 124 4.69 1.58 21.48
N ASP A 125 3.82 1.67 22.49
CA ASP A 125 2.95 0.58 22.93
C ASP A 125 1.52 0.80 22.38
N GLN A 126 0.91 -0.26 21.86
CA GLN A 126 -0.47 -0.27 21.37
C GLN A 126 -1.49 0.11 22.46
N ALA A 127 -1.21 -0.23 23.70
CA ALA A 127 -2.05 0.10 24.85
C ALA A 127 -1.91 1.57 25.29
N GLN A 128 -0.91 2.30 24.79
CA GLN A 128 -0.62 3.66 25.18
C GLN A 128 -1.63 4.65 24.59
N THR A 129 -2.34 5.35 25.45
CA THR A 129 -3.31 6.39 25.04
C THR A 129 -2.58 7.51 24.30
N GLY A 130 -3.12 7.94 23.15
CA GLY A 130 -2.52 9.01 22.34
C GLY A 130 -1.37 8.55 21.42
N VAL A 131 -1.07 7.25 21.36
CA VAL A 131 -0.19 6.68 20.35
C VAL A 131 -1.02 5.86 19.36
N ARG A 132 -0.83 6.06 18.07
CA ARG A 132 -1.59 5.43 17.00
C ARG A 132 -0.69 5.02 15.84
N VAL A 133 -1.15 4.05 15.11
CA VAL A 133 -0.69 3.74 13.73
C VAL A 133 -1.77 4.18 12.75
N LEU A 134 -1.46 4.19 11.47
CA LEU A 134 -2.44 4.45 10.41
C LEU A 134 -2.40 3.31 9.38
N ARG A 135 -3.27 2.34 9.53
CA ARG A 135 -3.41 1.22 8.58
C ARG A 135 -4.86 0.89 8.24
N THR A 136 -5.75 0.96 9.22
CA THR A 136 -7.16 0.59 9.09
C THR A 136 -8.07 1.81 9.04
N LEU A 137 -9.32 1.61 8.64
CA LEU A 137 -10.33 2.67 8.66
C LEU A 137 -10.61 3.14 10.09
N ASP A 138 -10.58 2.22 11.06
CA ASP A 138 -10.76 2.56 12.47
C ASP A 138 -9.59 3.40 13.00
N ASP A 139 -8.34 3.13 12.55
CA ASP A 139 -7.19 3.98 12.87
C ASP A 139 -7.40 5.41 12.35
N ALA A 140 -7.81 5.57 11.09
CA ALA A 140 -8.03 6.88 10.49
C ALA A 140 -9.14 7.67 11.19
N ILE A 141 -10.25 6.99 11.55
CA ILE A 141 -11.34 7.56 12.34
C ILE A 141 -10.83 8.01 13.72
N ALA A 142 -10.00 7.19 14.38
CA ALA A 142 -9.44 7.52 15.68
C ALA A 142 -8.47 8.70 15.60
N VAL A 143 -7.59 8.76 14.60
CA VAL A 143 -6.70 9.91 14.37
C VAL A 143 -7.52 11.18 14.16
N ARG A 144 -8.50 11.16 13.25
CA ARG A 144 -9.37 12.29 13.01
C ARG A 144 -10.12 12.75 14.27
N ALA A 145 -10.65 11.83 15.07
CA ALA A 145 -11.36 12.15 16.30
C ALA A 145 -10.48 12.85 17.35
N ASN A 146 -9.18 12.57 17.37
CA ASN A 146 -8.23 13.25 18.23
C ASN A 146 -7.98 14.71 17.82
N VAL A 147 -7.91 14.99 16.50
CA VAL A 147 -7.60 16.34 15.99
C VAL A 147 -8.84 17.23 15.79
N ALA A 148 -10.01 16.64 15.61
CA ALA A 148 -11.28 17.39 15.41
C ALA A 148 -11.68 18.28 16.60
N ARG A 149 -11.04 18.14 17.75
CA ARG A 149 -11.32 18.89 18.99
C ARG A 149 -10.51 20.19 19.12
N GLY A 150 -9.90 20.69 18.05
CA GLY A 150 -9.16 21.96 18.08
C GLY A 150 -7.72 21.87 17.54
N GLY A 151 -7.48 21.01 16.57
CA GLY A 151 -6.18 20.88 15.88
C GLY A 151 -5.19 20.00 16.64
N GLY A 152 -4.74 20.41 17.80
CA GLY A 152 -3.74 19.66 18.60
C GLY A 152 -2.33 19.64 17.96
N ARG A 153 -1.37 19.18 18.75
CA ARG A 153 0.00 18.93 18.30
C ARG A 153 0.16 17.45 17.96
N VAL A 154 0.63 17.17 16.76
CA VAL A 154 0.79 15.79 16.28
C VAL A 154 2.24 15.53 15.90
N ALA A 155 2.88 14.56 16.53
CA ALA A 155 4.16 14.02 16.10
C ALA A 155 3.92 12.80 15.20
N ILE A 156 4.49 12.81 14.00
CA ILE A 156 4.44 11.69 13.06
C ILE A 156 5.85 11.09 12.98
N VAL A 157 5.96 9.78 13.24
CA VAL A 157 7.24 9.06 13.18
C VAL A 157 7.28 8.18 11.94
N GLY A 158 8.17 8.54 11.02
CA GLY A 158 8.31 7.99 9.68
C GLY A 158 7.79 8.94 8.61
N ALA A 159 8.70 9.42 7.74
CA ALA A 159 8.40 10.35 6.65
C ALA A 159 8.35 9.66 5.27
N GLY A 160 7.85 8.42 5.22
CA GLY A 160 7.51 7.73 3.98
C GLY A 160 6.24 8.31 3.34
N PHE A 161 5.66 7.60 2.38
CA PHE A 161 4.44 8.02 1.66
C PHE A 161 3.31 8.41 2.61
N ILE A 162 2.94 7.49 3.52
CA ILE A 162 1.81 7.70 4.46
C ILE A 162 2.11 8.82 5.44
N GLY A 163 3.34 8.90 5.97
CA GLY A 163 3.72 9.96 6.91
C GLY A 163 3.66 11.35 6.28
N ALA A 164 4.14 11.51 5.04
CA ALA A 164 4.09 12.77 4.31
C ALA A 164 2.64 13.19 3.95
N GLU A 165 1.80 12.24 3.48
CA GLU A 165 0.38 12.48 3.21
C GLU A 165 -0.37 12.89 4.47
N LEU A 166 -0.15 12.17 5.58
CA LEU A 166 -0.78 12.45 6.86
C LEU A 166 -0.36 13.82 7.41
N ALA A 167 0.94 14.17 7.28
CA ALA A 167 1.45 15.47 7.71
C ALA A 167 0.77 16.62 6.96
N ALA A 168 0.66 16.51 5.64
CA ALA A 168 -0.04 17.49 4.81
C ALA A 168 -1.52 17.63 5.18
N SER A 169 -2.22 16.49 5.37
CA SER A 169 -3.64 16.47 5.72
C SER A 169 -3.92 17.04 7.10
N LEU A 170 -3.08 16.75 8.08
CA LEU A 170 -3.21 17.29 9.44
C LEU A 170 -2.90 18.79 9.50
N ALA A 171 -1.88 19.25 8.77
CA ALA A 171 -1.58 20.69 8.66
C ALA A 171 -2.75 21.43 7.99
N GLN A 172 -3.38 20.86 6.96
CA GLN A 172 -4.54 21.42 6.29
C GLN A 172 -5.73 21.65 7.24
N VAL A 173 -5.94 20.77 8.22
CA VAL A 173 -7.03 20.91 9.22
C VAL A 173 -6.62 21.72 10.45
N GLY A 174 -5.45 22.39 10.42
CA GLY A 174 -5.00 23.31 11.44
C GLY A 174 -4.28 22.68 12.64
N SER A 175 -3.81 21.43 12.52
CA SER A 175 -2.93 20.84 13.51
C SER A 175 -1.51 21.41 13.41
N THR A 176 -0.81 21.56 14.55
CA THR A 176 0.64 21.74 14.55
C THR A 176 1.28 20.36 14.35
N VAL A 177 2.07 20.19 13.31
CA VAL A 177 2.61 18.88 12.91
C VAL A 177 4.12 18.89 12.92
N ASP A 178 4.69 17.89 13.58
CA ASP A 178 6.11 17.57 13.57
C ASP A 178 6.33 16.19 12.94
N LEU A 179 7.04 16.14 11.81
CA LEU A 179 7.36 14.94 11.05
C LEU A 179 8.80 14.52 11.33
N ILE A 180 8.98 13.33 11.91
CA ILE A 180 10.26 12.81 12.39
C ILE A 180 10.68 11.64 11.49
N GLU A 181 11.90 11.70 10.95
CA GLU A 181 12.47 10.67 10.08
C GLU A 181 13.91 10.34 10.51
N ALA A 182 14.18 9.06 10.67
CA ALA A 182 15.50 8.58 11.06
C ALA A 182 16.55 8.74 9.94
N ARG A 183 16.12 8.68 8.68
CA ARG A 183 16.99 8.91 7.51
C ARG A 183 17.23 10.40 7.29
N GLU A 184 18.25 10.69 6.47
CA GLU A 184 18.67 12.07 6.17
C GLU A 184 17.64 12.88 5.36
N GLU A 185 16.73 12.20 4.65
CA GLU A 185 15.69 12.83 3.84
C GLU A 185 14.33 12.12 3.99
N VAL A 186 13.27 12.87 3.72
CA VAL A 186 11.91 12.33 3.61
C VAL A 186 11.80 11.42 2.38
N TRP A 187 10.81 10.55 2.37
CA TRP A 187 10.50 9.61 1.29
C TRP A 187 11.53 8.47 1.14
N PRO A 188 11.26 7.46 0.29
CA PRO A 188 12.21 6.37 0.05
C PRO A 188 13.54 6.87 -0.52
N GLU A 189 14.63 6.23 -0.12
CA GLU A 189 15.98 6.57 -0.61
C GLU A 189 16.13 6.30 -2.11
N THR A 190 15.33 5.38 -2.65
CA THR A 190 15.28 5.08 -4.09
C THR A 190 14.67 6.21 -4.92
N ALA A 191 13.90 7.12 -4.31
CA ALA A 191 13.35 8.27 -5.00
C ALA A 191 14.45 9.33 -5.30
N PRO A 192 14.34 10.07 -6.43
CA PRO A 192 15.31 11.09 -6.83
C PRO A 192 15.53 12.14 -5.75
N GLY A 193 16.80 12.49 -5.49
CA GLY A 193 17.17 13.48 -4.48
C GLY A 193 16.45 14.84 -4.65
N PRO A 194 16.34 15.41 -5.86
CA PRO A 194 15.57 16.64 -6.08
C PRO A 194 14.12 16.55 -5.61
N LEU A 195 13.42 15.45 -5.88
CA LEU A 195 12.04 15.25 -5.44
C LEU A 195 11.92 15.19 -3.92
N ARG A 196 12.82 14.45 -3.25
CA ARG A 196 12.82 14.33 -1.78
C ARG A 196 13.02 15.69 -1.12
N ARG A 197 14.01 16.47 -1.55
CA ARG A 197 14.24 17.85 -1.06
C ARG A 197 13.06 18.77 -1.33
N TYR A 198 12.44 18.64 -2.51
CA TYR A 198 11.25 19.41 -2.85
C TYR A 198 10.08 19.13 -1.89
N ILE A 199 9.76 17.84 -1.64
CA ILE A 199 8.69 17.44 -0.73
C ILE A 199 8.95 17.95 0.69
N ARG A 200 10.19 17.84 1.17
CA ARG A 200 10.60 18.39 2.47
C ARG A 200 10.35 19.89 2.58
N ALA A 201 10.82 20.65 1.59
CA ALA A 201 10.62 22.10 1.54
C ALA A 201 9.13 22.47 1.43
N TRP A 202 8.38 21.74 0.63
CA TRP A 202 6.93 21.95 0.45
C TRP A 202 6.16 21.75 1.76
N LEU A 203 6.47 20.72 2.55
CA LEU A 203 5.89 20.48 3.87
C LEU A 203 6.29 21.60 4.85
N GLY A 204 7.56 21.97 4.90
CA GLY A 204 8.06 23.07 5.73
C GLY A 204 7.38 24.40 5.45
N ASN A 205 7.16 24.74 4.16
CA ASN A 205 6.46 25.96 3.74
C ASN A 205 4.97 25.97 4.17
N ARG A 206 4.43 24.84 4.61
CA ARG A 206 3.07 24.70 5.16
C ARG A 206 3.03 24.57 6.68
N GLY A 207 4.15 24.89 7.33
CA GLY A 207 4.25 24.92 8.78
C GLY A 207 4.46 23.56 9.43
N VAL A 208 4.80 22.53 8.65
CA VAL A 208 5.22 21.23 9.21
C VAL A 208 6.68 21.31 9.67
N GLY A 209 6.93 21.05 10.96
CA GLY A 209 8.28 20.84 11.47
C GLY A 209 8.85 19.54 10.93
N VAL A 210 9.98 19.56 10.22
CA VAL A 210 10.57 18.35 9.62
C VAL A 210 11.92 18.05 10.25
N TYR A 211 12.02 16.93 10.96
CA TYR A 211 13.21 16.45 11.68
C TYR A 211 13.75 15.21 10.97
N THR A 212 14.69 15.38 10.06
CA THR A 212 15.42 14.30 9.40
C THR A 212 16.73 13.96 10.12
N GLY A 213 17.33 12.80 9.85
CA GLY A 213 18.49 12.30 10.59
C GLY A 213 18.22 12.09 12.08
N SER A 214 16.95 11.91 12.46
CA SER A 214 16.49 11.97 13.83
C SER A 214 15.60 10.76 14.14
N SER A 215 16.10 9.82 14.94
CA SER A 215 15.29 8.70 15.45
C SER A 215 14.68 9.05 16.81
N VAL A 216 13.55 8.42 17.14
CA VAL A 216 12.96 8.52 18.46
C VAL A 216 13.73 7.63 19.43
N GLN A 217 14.28 8.22 20.49
CA GLN A 217 14.95 7.49 21.57
C GLN A 217 13.98 7.08 22.68
N ARG A 218 13.07 7.98 23.03
CA ARG A 218 12.12 7.75 24.12
C ARG A 218 10.86 8.58 23.92
N LEU A 219 9.75 8.00 24.36
CA LEU A 219 8.45 8.65 24.46
C LEU A 219 8.07 8.73 25.95
N ASP A 220 8.06 9.94 26.48
CA ASP A 220 7.61 10.22 27.83
C ASP A 220 6.11 10.61 27.77
N SER A 221 5.25 9.83 28.46
CA SER A 221 3.83 10.13 28.56
C SER A 221 3.53 10.76 29.91
N SER A 222 2.80 11.88 29.92
CA SER A 222 2.38 12.50 31.15
C SER A 222 1.39 11.61 31.92
N ALA A 223 1.34 11.76 33.25
CA ALA A 223 0.43 11.00 34.11
C ALA A 223 -1.06 11.18 33.75
N ARG A 224 -1.40 12.15 32.90
CA ARG A 224 -2.76 12.43 32.40
C ARG A 224 -3.22 11.43 31.32
N ASN A 225 -2.32 10.65 30.74
CA ASN A 225 -2.63 9.62 29.75
C ASN A 225 -2.94 8.23 30.34
N ARG A 226 -3.29 8.14 31.62
CA ARG A 226 -3.78 6.88 32.20
C ARG A 226 -5.19 6.57 31.69
N PRO A 227 -5.54 5.29 31.45
CA PRO A 227 -6.91 4.89 31.14
C PRO A 227 -7.90 5.47 32.16
N GLY A 228 -8.89 6.23 31.70
CA GLY A 228 -9.88 6.91 32.56
C GLY A 228 -9.59 8.36 32.92
N ALA A 229 -8.47 8.95 32.50
CA ALA A 229 -8.21 10.37 32.70
C ALA A 229 -9.07 11.23 31.77
N VAL A 230 -9.77 12.23 32.33
CA VAL A 230 -10.58 13.19 31.56
C VAL A 230 -9.64 14.11 30.78
N PRO A 231 -9.85 14.32 29.45
CA PRO A 231 -9.07 15.28 28.68
C PRO A 231 -9.26 16.68 29.24
N VAL A 232 -8.19 17.34 29.66
CA VAL A 232 -8.26 18.73 30.13
C VAL A 232 -7.87 19.64 28.95
N SER A 233 -8.78 20.51 28.56
CA SER A 233 -8.51 21.65 27.67
C SER A 233 -7.60 22.61 28.41
N GLY A 234 -6.36 22.75 27.95
CA GLY A 234 -5.42 23.79 28.44
C GLY A 234 -4.02 23.26 28.78
N GLY A 235 -3.09 23.35 27.87
CA GLY A 235 -1.75 23.82 28.19
C GLY A 235 -0.62 22.83 28.47
N THR A 236 -0.78 21.50 28.53
CA THR A 236 0.38 20.57 28.61
C THR A 236 0.19 19.40 27.68
N SER A 237 1.21 19.13 26.83
CA SER A 237 1.28 17.97 25.93
C SER A 237 1.08 16.67 26.68
N ALA A 238 0.40 15.73 26.01
CA ALA A 238 0.22 14.39 26.54
C ALA A 238 1.50 13.56 26.44
N HIS A 239 2.38 13.89 25.50
CA HIS A 239 3.62 13.20 25.19
C HIS A 239 4.77 14.18 24.97
N SER A 240 5.99 13.76 25.33
CA SER A 240 7.24 14.40 24.95
C SER A 240 8.14 13.37 24.28
N VAL A 241 8.39 13.57 22.99
CA VAL A 241 9.21 12.68 22.15
C VAL A 241 10.65 13.19 22.19
N LEU A 242 11.56 12.40 22.76
CA LEU A 242 12.99 12.69 22.79
C LEU A 242 13.64 12.09 21.54
N LEU A 243 14.30 12.93 20.75
CA LEU A 243 15.01 12.55 19.54
C LEU A 243 16.48 12.21 19.81
N SER A 244 17.11 11.44 18.91
CA SER A 244 18.54 11.08 18.96
C SER A 244 19.47 12.30 18.92
N THR A 245 19.01 13.41 18.38
CA THR A 245 19.72 14.71 18.34
C THR A 245 19.67 15.45 19.68
N GLY A 246 18.93 14.96 20.68
CA GLY A 246 18.64 15.65 21.94
C GLY A 246 17.46 16.61 21.88
N ALA A 247 16.88 16.85 20.70
CA ALA A 247 15.70 17.68 20.56
C ALA A 247 14.47 17.01 21.20
N ARG A 248 13.52 17.81 21.65
CA ARG A 248 12.24 17.36 22.20
C ARG A 248 11.09 17.90 21.36
N VAL A 249 10.15 17.02 21.05
CA VAL A 249 8.91 17.33 20.34
C VAL A 249 7.73 17.01 21.26
N ASP A 250 6.96 18.00 21.58
CA ASP A 250 5.76 17.85 22.42
C ASP A 250 4.54 17.60 21.56
N ALA A 251 3.77 16.55 21.86
CA ALA A 251 2.61 16.14 21.08
C ALA A 251 1.42 15.73 21.96
N ASP A 252 0.21 15.95 21.44
CA ASP A 252 -1.05 15.45 22.03
C ASP A 252 -1.39 14.07 21.42
N LEU A 253 -0.91 13.82 20.22
CA LEU A 253 -1.02 12.56 19.49
C LEU A 253 0.31 12.20 18.83
N VAL A 254 0.72 10.94 18.94
CA VAL A 254 1.89 10.39 18.23
C VAL A 254 1.39 9.37 17.21
N CYS A 255 1.68 9.60 15.93
CA CYS A 255 1.33 8.68 14.85
C CYS A 255 2.57 7.95 14.33
N VAL A 256 2.59 6.62 14.38
CA VAL A 256 3.68 5.81 13.83
C VAL A 256 3.34 5.41 12.39
N ALA A 257 4.17 5.85 11.44
CA ALA A 257 4.06 5.60 10.00
C ALA A 257 5.33 4.93 9.44
N ALA A 258 5.83 3.89 10.15
CA ALA A 258 7.11 3.22 9.90
C ALA A 258 7.03 2.02 8.95
N GLY A 259 6.06 1.99 8.03
CA GLY A 259 5.83 0.90 7.08
C GLY A 259 4.99 -0.24 7.66
N ILE A 260 4.97 -1.36 6.94
CA ILE A 260 4.18 -2.55 7.33
C ILE A 260 5.05 -3.79 7.51
N VAL A 261 4.48 -4.79 8.17
CA VAL A 261 5.00 -6.16 8.27
C VAL A 261 3.98 -7.06 7.58
N PRO A 262 4.36 -7.87 6.56
CA PRO A 262 3.43 -8.77 5.89
C PRO A 262 2.88 -9.82 6.87
N ASN A 263 1.60 -10.15 6.74
CA ASN A 263 0.94 -11.11 7.61
C ASN A 263 1.12 -12.54 7.06
N THR A 264 2.25 -13.18 7.34
CA THR A 264 2.65 -14.49 6.78
C THR A 264 2.54 -15.64 7.76
N GLU A 265 2.33 -15.39 9.04
CA GLU A 265 2.51 -16.36 10.13
C GLU A 265 1.68 -17.64 9.99
N ILE A 266 0.46 -17.51 9.41
CA ILE A 266 -0.42 -18.67 9.19
C ILE A 266 0.09 -19.51 8.00
N ALA A 267 0.60 -18.84 6.97
CA ALA A 267 1.18 -19.49 5.79
C ALA A 267 2.44 -20.27 6.18
N GLU A 268 3.33 -19.69 6.96
CA GLU A 268 4.55 -20.33 7.47
C GLU A 268 4.21 -21.59 8.28
N LYS A 269 3.25 -21.48 9.21
CA LYS A 269 2.78 -22.63 10.01
C LYS A 269 2.12 -23.72 9.18
N ALA A 270 1.53 -23.37 8.05
CA ALA A 270 0.94 -24.31 7.09
C ALA A 270 1.97 -24.92 6.11
N GLY A 271 3.26 -24.57 6.22
CA GLY A 271 4.33 -25.06 5.35
C GLY A 271 4.40 -24.37 3.99
N ILE A 272 3.74 -23.21 3.81
CA ILE A 272 3.84 -22.40 2.59
C ILE A 272 5.15 -21.60 2.62
N ALA A 273 5.87 -21.56 1.50
CA ALA A 273 7.13 -20.84 1.38
C ALA A 273 6.95 -19.33 1.57
N VAL A 274 7.77 -18.74 2.45
CA VAL A 274 7.78 -17.32 2.79
C VAL A 274 9.20 -16.76 2.70
N ASP A 275 9.34 -15.60 2.07
CA ASP A 275 10.56 -14.79 2.03
C ASP A 275 10.15 -13.33 1.78
N ASP A 276 10.15 -12.50 2.82
CA ASP A 276 9.55 -11.13 2.81
C ASP A 276 8.19 -11.10 2.11
N GLY A 277 7.28 -12.00 2.52
CA GLY A 277 5.97 -12.23 1.91
C GLY A 277 5.82 -13.67 1.43
N ILE A 278 4.66 -14.01 0.92
CA ILE A 278 4.38 -15.36 0.42
C ILE A 278 4.95 -15.50 -0.98
N VAL A 279 5.89 -16.44 -1.14
CA VAL A 279 6.53 -16.73 -2.43
C VAL A 279 5.51 -17.41 -3.36
N CYS A 280 5.39 -16.89 -4.57
CA CYS A 280 4.55 -17.47 -5.60
C CYS A 280 5.26 -17.50 -6.97
N ASP A 281 4.67 -18.26 -7.89
CA ASP A 281 5.03 -18.21 -9.29
C ASP A 281 4.33 -17.05 -10.03
N ARG A 282 4.56 -16.90 -11.32
CA ARG A 282 3.93 -15.87 -12.14
C ARG A 282 2.42 -16.05 -12.31
N THR A 283 1.87 -17.22 -12.01
CA THR A 283 0.42 -17.47 -12.00
C THR A 283 -0.22 -17.13 -10.66
N LEU A 284 0.58 -16.60 -9.71
CA LEU A 284 0.22 -16.25 -8.33
C LEU A 284 -0.09 -17.46 -7.45
N ARG A 285 0.39 -18.64 -7.84
CA ARG A 285 0.28 -19.89 -7.06
C ARG A 285 1.45 -19.98 -6.09
N SER A 286 1.16 -20.29 -4.84
CA SER A 286 2.17 -20.51 -3.80
C SER A 286 2.87 -21.89 -3.93
N SER A 287 3.67 -22.26 -2.95
CA SER A 287 4.29 -23.60 -2.89
C SER A 287 3.27 -24.74 -2.67
N ASP A 288 2.04 -24.44 -2.21
CA ASP A 288 0.92 -25.39 -2.24
C ASP A 288 0.01 -25.05 -3.43
N GLU A 289 -0.25 -26.02 -4.30
CA GLU A 289 -1.00 -25.83 -5.53
C GLU A 289 -2.46 -25.37 -5.34
N ARG A 290 -3.02 -25.53 -4.13
CA ARG A 290 -4.39 -25.15 -3.76
C ARG A 290 -4.47 -23.73 -3.23
N VAL A 291 -3.30 -23.09 -2.95
CA VAL A 291 -3.22 -21.77 -2.34
C VAL A 291 -2.57 -20.77 -3.27
N TYR A 292 -3.28 -19.71 -3.56
CA TYR A 292 -2.83 -18.55 -4.33
C TYR A 292 -2.56 -17.37 -3.40
N THR A 293 -1.80 -16.38 -3.85
CA THR A 293 -1.53 -15.17 -3.07
C THR A 293 -1.66 -13.92 -3.92
N ALA A 294 -2.06 -12.79 -3.30
CA ALA A 294 -2.19 -11.51 -3.98
C ALA A 294 -2.09 -10.32 -3.01
N GLY A 295 -1.82 -9.14 -3.55
CA GLY A 295 -1.69 -7.89 -2.79
C GLY A 295 -0.39 -7.80 -2.01
N ASP A 296 -0.36 -6.91 -1.01
CA ASP A 296 0.86 -6.53 -0.26
C ASP A 296 1.61 -7.70 0.40
N VAL A 297 0.97 -8.85 0.61
CA VAL A 297 1.59 -10.03 1.21
C VAL A 297 2.30 -10.91 0.19
N ALA A 298 2.00 -10.74 -1.10
CA ALA A 298 2.53 -11.58 -2.17
C ALA A 298 3.93 -11.12 -2.62
N ARG A 299 4.87 -12.07 -2.69
CA ARG A 299 6.18 -11.87 -3.33
C ARG A 299 6.14 -12.46 -4.73
N ILE A 300 5.98 -11.58 -5.72
CA ILE A 300 5.66 -11.93 -7.10
C ILE A 300 6.90 -11.77 -7.99
N PRO A 301 7.19 -12.71 -8.90
CA PRO A 301 8.20 -12.51 -9.95
C PRO A 301 7.78 -11.37 -10.88
N ASP A 302 8.60 -10.32 -10.93
CA ASP A 302 8.37 -9.12 -11.74
C ASP A 302 9.00 -9.29 -13.12
N SER A 303 8.20 -9.23 -14.18
CA SER A 303 8.67 -9.37 -15.57
C SER A 303 9.57 -8.22 -16.03
N VAL A 304 9.45 -7.04 -15.42
CA VAL A 304 10.24 -5.86 -15.77
C VAL A 304 11.65 -5.91 -15.14
N SER A 305 11.73 -6.15 -13.84
CA SER A 305 13.01 -6.22 -13.13
C SER A 305 13.69 -7.58 -13.20
N GLY A 306 12.96 -8.65 -13.55
CA GLY A 306 13.43 -10.04 -13.51
C GLY A 306 13.64 -10.60 -12.09
N ARG A 307 13.25 -9.87 -11.05
CA ARG A 307 13.40 -10.24 -9.63
C ARG A 307 12.06 -10.51 -9.00
N SER A 308 12.00 -11.40 -8.00
CA SER A 308 10.80 -11.53 -7.16
C SER A 308 10.81 -10.44 -6.10
N ARG A 309 9.71 -9.69 -6.01
CA ARG A 309 9.56 -8.62 -5.03
C ARG A 309 8.14 -8.51 -4.51
N ARG A 310 8.00 -7.94 -3.33
CA ARG A 310 6.72 -7.54 -2.75
C ARG A 310 6.46 -6.08 -3.12
N VAL A 311 5.25 -5.80 -3.58
CA VAL A 311 4.83 -4.46 -4.02
C VAL A 311 3.59 -4.03 -3.25
N GLU A 312 3.73 -3.00 -2.41
CA GLU A 312 2.67 -2.46 -1.55
C GLU A 312 1.87 -1.34 -2.26
N HIS A 313 1.45 -1.61 -3.50
CA HIS A 313 0.73 -0.62 -4.31
C HIS A 313 -0.71 -1.05 -4.55
N TYR A 314 -1.62 -0.09 -4.49
CA TYR A 314 -3.05 -0.33 -4.61
C TYR A 314 -3.41 -1.05 -5.93
N ASN A 315 -2.91 -0.56 -7.07
CA ASN A 315 -3.20 -1.16 -8.37
C ASN A 315 -2.55 -2.54 -8.58
N SER A 316 -1.38 -2.79 -7.96
CA SER A 316 -0.78 -4.13 -7.92
C SER A 316 -1.67 -5.11 -7.16
N ALA A 317 -2.25 -4.68 -6.05
CA ALA A 317 -3.19 -5.49 -5.27
C ALA A 317 -4.48 -5.77 -6.05
N GLU A 318 -5.01 -4.78 -6.80
CA GLU A 318 -6.18 -4.98 -7.66
C GLU A 318 -5.89 -5.99 -8.77
N TYR A 319 -4.80 -5.78 -9.51
CA TYR A 319 -4.45 -6.63 -10.65
C TYR A 319 -4.11 -8.07 -10.20
N SER A 320 -3.26 -8.22 -9.18
CA SER A 320 -2.92 -9.55 -8.66
C SER A 320 -4.13 -10.28 -8.10
N GLY A 321 -5.04 -9.55 -7.43
CA GLY A 321 -6.28 -10.11 -6.92
C GLY A 321 -7.18 -10.66 -8.04
N LEU A 322 -7.41 -9.85 -9.07
CA LEU A 322 -8.19 -10.24 -10.25
C LEU A 322 -7.61 -11.50 -10.92
N LEU A 323 -6.31 -11.46 -11.20
CA LEU A 323 -5.60 -12.55 -11.87
C LEU A 323 -5.58 -13.84 -11.05
N ALA A 324 -5.31 -13.74 -9.74
CA ALA A 324 -5.35 -14.90 -8.84
C ALA A 324 -6.76 -15.52 -8.82
N GLY A 325 -7.81 -14.69 -8.77
CA GLY A 325 -9.18 -15.16 -8.82
C GLY A 325 -9.51 -15.92 -10.11
N GLU A 326 -9.09 -15.40 -11.27
CA GLU A 326 -9.25 -16.07 -12.56
C GLU A 326 -8.51 -17.42 -12.59
N ASN A 327 -7.25 -17.44 -12.18
CA ASN A 327 -6.42 -18.64 -12.19
C ASN A 327 -6.96 -19.71 -11.23
N MET A 328 -7.40 -19.34 -10.02
CA MET A 328 -8.08 -20.23 -9.09
C MET A 328 -9.31 -20.88 -9.71
N ALA A 329 -10.10 -20.09 -10.45
CA ALA A 329 -11.33 -20.58 -11.05
C ALA A 329 -11.07 -21.48 -12.27
N ARG A 330 -10.09 -21.14 -13.11
CA ARG A 330 -9.66 -21.99 -14.23
C ARG A 330 -9.11 -23.32 -13.73
N ASP A 331 -8.24 -23.30 -12.74
CA ASP A 331 -7.65 -24.50 -12.13
C ASP A 331 -8.70 -25.43 -11.53
N ARG A 332 -9.70 -24.89 -10.81
CA ARG A 332 -10.78 -25.66 -10.23
C ARG A 332 -11.75 -26.23 -11.27
N THR A 333 -12.02 -25.49 -12.34
CA THR A 333 -13.00 -25.87 -13.38
C THR A 333 -12.38 -26.64 -14.53
N ALA A 334 -11.05 -26.74 -14.59
CA ALA A 334 -10.35 -27.52 -15.60
C ALA A 334 -10.83 -28.98 -15.56
N SER A 335 -11.42 -29.45 -16.65
CA SER A 335 -11.67 -30.87 -16.85
C SER A 335 -10.42 -31.53 -17.41
N VAL A 336 -10.25 -32.83 -17.23
CA VAL A 336 -9.13 -33.65 -17.77
C VAL A 336 -8.90 -33.44 -19.29
N LYS A 337 -9.84 -32.79 -19.98
CA LYS A 337 -9.83 -32.49 -21.42
C LYS A 337 -9.57 -31.03 -21.78
N SER A 338 -9.49 -30.10 -20.81
CA SER A 338 -9.27 -28.67 -21.03
C SER A 338 -7.99 -28.25 -20.34
N THR A 339 -6.91 -28.13 -21.07
CA THR A 339 -5.65 -27.48 -20.65
C THR A 339 -5.83 -25.96 -20.74
N ALA A 340 -6.61 -25.38 -19.82
CA ALA A 340 -6.65 -23.92 -19.71
C ALA A 340 -5.30 -23.47 -19.15
N ILE A 341 -4.50 -22.81 -19.97
CA ILE A 341 -3.22 -22.23 -19.55
C ILE A 341 -3.51 -21.09 -18.56
N PRO A 342 -2.93 -21.13 -17.35
CA PRO A 342 -3.05 -20.01 -16.41
C PRO A 342 -2.44 -18.74 -17.03
N SER A 343 -3.06 -17.59 -16.73
CA SER A 343 -2.49 -16.30 -17.13
C SER A 343 -1.37 -15.91 -16.16
N GLU A 344 -0.28 -15.37 -16.70
CA GLU A 344 0.85 -14.90 -15.91
C GLU A 344 0.72 -13.45 -15.50
N TYR A 345 1.30 -13.11 -14.35
CA TYR A 345 1.42 -11.75 -13.89
C TYR A 345 2.40 -10.98 -14.78
N ASP A 346 1.86 -10.03 -15.54
CA ASP A 346 2.58 -9.12 -16.40
C ASP A 346 2.04 -7.71 -16.21
N PHE A 347 2.36 -7.11 -15.08
CA PHE A 347 1.86 -5.81 -14.68
C PHE A 347 2.99 -4.90 -14.22
N LEU A 348 3.14 -3.74 -14.87
CA LEU A 348 4.00 -2.68 -14.37
C LEU A 348 3.26 -1.98 -13.22
N ALA A 349 3.64 -2.31 -12.00
CA ALA A 349 3.06 -1.69 -10.84
C ALA A 349 3.39 -0.19 -10.80
N THR A 350 2.37 0.64 -10.63
CA THR A 350 2.52 2.08 -10.44
C THR A 350 2.14 2.45 -9.02
N LEU A 351 2.91 3.35 -8.43
CA LEU A 351 2.59 3.98 -7.15
C LEU A 351 2.10 5.40 -7.43
N TRP A 352 1.13 5.86 -6.65
CA TRP A 352 0.85 7.30 -6.55
C TRP A 352 0.75 7.72 -5.10
N SER A 353 1.07 8.98 -4.83
CA SER A 353 0.90 9.62 -3.53
C SER A 353 0.44 11.06 -3.72
N ASP A 354 -0.58 11.46 -2.96
CA ASP A 354 -1.11 12.82 -2.96
C ASP A 354 -0.74 13.48 -1.63
N ILE A 355 0.22 14.40 -1.66
CA ILE A 355 0.67 15.16 -0.50
C ILE A 355 0.05 16.57 -0.61
N GLY A 356 -1.13 16.75 -0.03
CA GLY A 356 -1.93 17.94 -0.26
C GLY A 356 -2.23 18.13 -1.75
N SER A 357 -1.70 19.20 -2.37
CA SER A 357 -1.87 19.48 -3.81
C SER A 357 -0.80 18.85 -4.72
N LEU A 358 0.18 18.15 -4.16
CA LEU A 358 1.19 17.45 -4.95
C LEU A 358 0.68 16.06 -5.32
N HIS A 359 0.68 15.76 -6.63
CA HIS A 359 0.45 14.41 -7.14
C HIS A 359 1.75 13.82 -7.64
N VAL A 360 2.26 12.83 -6.91
CA VAL A 360 3.47 12.11 -7.31
C VAL A 360 3.09 10.73 -7.82
N GLU A 361 3.64 10.35 -8.96
CA GLU A 361 3.47 9.02 -9.54
C GLU A 361 4.83 8.40 -9.86
N SER A 362 4.98 7.09 -9.66
CA SER A 362 6.19 6.35 -10.03
C SER A 362 5.87 4.96 -10.54
N ALA A 363 6.76 4.40 -11.35
CA ALA A 363 6.73 3.00 -11.75
C ALA A 363 8.13 2.50 -12.10
N GLY A 364 8.27 1.19 -12.16
CA GLY A 364 9.47 0.51 -12.61
C GLY A 364 10.34 -0.03 -11.48
N ASP A 365 11.61 -0.30 -11.79
CA ASP A 365 12.62 -0.78 -10.85
C ASP A 365 13.58 0.35 -10.50
N ASP A 366 13.34 0.99 -9.37
CA ASP A 366 14.09 2.14 -8.88
C ASP A 366 15.30 1.76 -8.00
N ALA A 367 15.47 0.50 -7.63
CA ALA A 367 16.46 0.06 -6.64
C ALA A 367 17.92 0.32 -7.05
N ASN A 368 18.21 0.30 -8.37
CA ASN A 368 19.55 0.53 -8.91
C ASN A 368 19.51 1.53 -10.07
N ALA A 369 18.51 2.41 -10.11
CA ALA A 369 18.34 3.37 -11.18
C ALA A 369 19.29 4.56 -11.03
N ASP A 370 19.95 4.95 -12.13
CA ASP A 370 20.65 6.22 -12.23
C ASP A 370 19.67 7.33 -12.62
N TRP A 371 19.45 8.29 -11.70
CA TRP A 371 18.53 9.41 -11.88
C TRP A 371 19.19 10.60 -12.58
N SER A 372 19.83 10.37 -13.73
CA SER A 372 20.59 11.37 -14.48
C SER A 372 19.77 12.18 -15.48
N ILE A 373 18.51 11.79 -15.74
CA ILE A 373 17.65 12.45 -16.72
C ILE A 373 16.44 13.07 -16.03
N GLU A 374 16.30 14.38 -16.13
CA GLU A 374 15.14 15.12 -15.67
C GLU A 374 14.47 15.85 -16.83
N ARG A 375 13.14 15.94 -16.78
CA ARG A 375 12.27 16.67 -17.69
C ARG A 375 11.44 17.66 -16.88
N GLY A 376 11.61 18.95 -17.16
CA GLY A 376 11.07 20.03 -16.33
C GLY A 376 12.00 20.42 -15.17
N THR A 377 11.55 21.34 -14.33
CA THR A 377 12.32 21.86 -13.21
C THR A 377 11.54 21.79 -11.91
N LEU A 378 12.22 21.49 -10.81
CA LEU A 378 11.69 21.57 -9.44
C LEU A 378 12.30 22.75 -8.72
N GLU A 379 11.53 23.86 -8.62
CA GLU A 379 11.94 25.04 -7.85
C GLU A 379 11.39 24.91 -6.41
N PRO A 380 12.25 24.88 -5.37
CA PRO A 380 11.82 24.63 -3.99
C PRO A 380 10.79 25.63 -3.44
N SER A 381 10.71 26.83 -3.99
CA SER A 381 9.81 27.90 -3.57
C SER A 381 8.61 28.14 -4.50
N GLY A 382 8.54 27.42 -5.63
CA GLY A 382 7.50 27.61 -6.66
C GLY A 382 6.35 26.61 -6.57
N ASN A 383 5.26 26.92 -7.29
CA ASN A 383 4.27 25.90 -7.62
C ASN A 383 4.95 24.92 -8.59
N PRO A 384 4.96 23.60 -8.30
CA PRO A 384 5.62 22.67 -9.21
C PRO A 384 4.86 22.62 -10.53
N GLY A 385 5.56 23.02 -11.59
CA GLY A 385 5.18 22.62 -12.93
C GLY A 385 5.31 21.10 -13.10
N PRO A 386 4.90 20.56 -14.23
CA PRO A 386 5.11 19.15 -14.51
C PRO A 386 6.61 18.82 -14.52
N TRP A 387 6.98 17.79 -13.75
CA TRP A 387 8.36 17.31 -13.67
C TRP A 387 8.41 15.79 -13.70
N ILE A 388 9.42 15.23 -14.38
CA ILE A 388 9.66 13.79 -14.40
C ILE A 388 11.18 13.56 -14.28
N ALA A 389 11.59 12.66 -13.39
CA ALA A 389 12.91 12.06 -13.41
C ALA A 389 12.81 10.64 -13.98
N PHE A 390 13.73 10.31 -14.86
CA PHE A 390 13.85 8.97 -15.41
C PHE A 390 15.05 8.27 -14.79
N GLY A 391 14.80 7.10 -14.23
CA GLY A 391 15.81 6.17 -13.74
C GLY A 391 16.34 5.33 -14.89
N MET A 392 17.64 5.39 -15.10
CA MET A 392 18.34 4.69 -16.18
C MET A 392 19.04 3.44 -15.67
N SER A 393 19.07 2.40 -16.50
CA SER A 393 20.03 1.31 -16.42
C SER A 393 20.60 1.13 -17.83
N ASP A 394 21.92 1.32 -17.98
CA ASP A 394 22.54 1.47 -19.29
C ASP A 394 21.83 2.57 -20.11
N ASN A 395 21.35 2.23 -21.30
CA ASN A 395 20.63 3.13 -22.19
C ASN A 395 19.11 3.01 -22.12
N THR A 396 18.58 2.28 -21.15
CA THR A 396 17.14 2.06 -21.04
C THR A 396 16.54 2.75 -19.83
N ILE A 397 15.34 3.30 -19.99
CA ILE A 397 14.53 3.79 -18.87
C ILE A 397 13.95 2.57 -18.14
N VAL A 398 14.29 2.42 -16.85
CA VAL A 398 13.84 1.32 -15.99
C VAL A 398 12.87 1.75 -14.91
N ALA A 399 12.82 3.06 -14.60
CA ALA A 399 11.89 3.65 -13.64
C ALA A 399 11.60 5.11 -13.98
N TYR A 400 10.53 5.65 -13.42
CA TYR A 400 10.30 7.09 -13.36
C TYR A 400 9.72 7.51 -12.02
N TYR A 401 9.98 8.76 -11.63
CA TYR A 401 9.20 9.53 -10.68
C TYR A 401 8.69 10.79 -11.37
N ALA A 402 7.41 11.06 -11.21
CA ALA A 402 6.76 12.21 -11.82
C ALA A 402 6.01 13.02 -10.78
N LEU A 403 6.05 14.34 -10.88
CA LEU A 403 5.31 15.28 -10.04
C LEU A 403 4.40 16.12 -10.92
N ASN A 404 3.09 16.07 -10.68
CA ASN A 404 2.06 16.81 -11.43
C ASN A 404 2.18 16.70 -12.96
N ALA A 405 2.75 15.60 -13.47
CA ALA A 405 2.99 15.41 -14.89
C ALA A 405 1.71 15.08 -15.67
N ALA A 406 1.73 15.41 -16.95
CA ALA A 406 0.62 15.10 -17.84
C ALA A 406 0.47 13.59 -18.03
N ARG A 407 -0.78 13.11 -18.08
CA ARG A 407 -1.07 11.67 -18.24
C ARG A 407 -0.47 11.07 -19.53
N ALA A 408 -0.36 11.86 -20.59
CA ALA A 408 0.28 11.43 -21.85
C ALA A 408 1.77 11.12 -21.67
N ASP A 409 2.49 11.95 -20.88
CA ASP A 409 3.91 11.73 -20.60
C ASP A 409 4.11 10.52 -19.67
N ILE A 410 3.24 10.34 -18.66
CA ILE A 410 3.22 9.17 -17.79
C ILE A 410 3.03 7.89 -18.61
N SER A 411 2.02 7.87 -19.50
CA SER A 411 1.76 6.71 -20.36
C SER A 411 2.95 6.41 -21.29
N ALA A 412 3.59 7.44 -21.82
CA ALA A 412 4.78 7.27 -22.65
C ALA A 412 5.96 6.69 -21.86
N ALA A 413 6.21 7.18 -20.64
CA ALA A 413 7.24 6.65 -19.75
C ALA A 413 7.00 5.16 -19.45
N GLN A 414 5.77 4.78 -19.12
CA GLN A 414 5.39 3.39 -18.88
C GLN A 414 5.62 2.49 -20.10
N LEU A 415 5.32 2.98 -21.31
CA LEU A 415 5.59 2.26 -22.55
C LEU A 415 7.09 2.04 -22.78
N LEU A 416 7.92 3.06 -22.54
CA LEU A 416 9.39 2.95 -22.65
C LEU A 416 9.95 1.90 -21.70
N ILE A 417 9.50 1.89 -20.43
CA ILE A 417 9.90 0.91 -19.42
C ILE A 417 9.48 -0.52 -19.84
N ARG A 418 8.21 -0.71 -20.17
CA ARG A 418 7.68 -2.04 -20.53
C ARG A 418 8.38 -2.66 -21.72
N ASN A 419 8.73 -1.84 -22.69
CA ASN A 419 9.39 -2.30 -23.92
C ASN A 419 10.91 -2.27 -23.83
N ARG A 420 11.51 -1.84 -22.70
CA ARG A 420 12.98 -1.75 -22.49
C ARG A 420 13.67 -1.08 -23.68
N VAL A 421 13.17 0.11 -24.04
CA VAL A 421 13.60 0.82 -25.23
C VAL A 421 14.92 1.52 -24.98
N ASP A 422 15.91 1.35 -25.88
CA ASP A 422 17.13 2.16 -25.88
C ASP A 422 16.78 3.59 -26.28
N VAL A 423 17.09 4.54 -25.40
CA VAL A 423 16.79 5.97 -25.60
C VAL A 423 18.06 6.79 -25.88
N SER A 424 19.23 6.17 -26.05
CA SER A 424 20.51 6.84 -26.23
C SER A 424 20.52 7.88 -27.35
N THR A 425 19.81 7.60 -28.44
CA THR A 425 19.75 8.50 -29.62
C THR A 425 18.76 9.66 -29.49
N VAL A 426 17.91 9.65 -28.43
CA VAL A 426 16.81 10.63 -28.25
C VAL A 426 16.83 11.30 -26.86
N LEU A 427 17.92 11.21 -26.14
CA LEU A 427 18.02 11.72 -24.76
C LEU A 427 17.63 13.20 -24.65
N GLU A 428 18.02 14.03 -25.61
CA GLU A 428 17.64 15.45 -25.63
C GLU A 428 16.14 15.64 -25.80
N ALA A 429 15.50 14.86 -26.67
CA ALA A 429 14.03 14.89 -26.84
C ALA A 429 13.28 14.36 -25.59
N VAL A 430 13.87 13.43 -24.84
CA VAL A 430 13.31 12.97 -23.56
C VAL A 430 13.34 14.09 -22.52
N ARG A 431 14.40 14.91 -22.49
CA ARG A 431 14.56 16.05 -21.57
C ARG A 431 13.70 17.25 -21.96
N ASP A 432 13.53 17.50 -23.25
CA ASP A 432 12.90 18.71 -23.77
C ASP A 432 11.37 18.70 -23.54
N THR A 433 10.90 19.59 -22.68
CA THR A 433 9.45 19.73 -22.38
C THR A 433 8.64 20.29 -23.58
N ALA A 434 9.27 20.90 -24.57
CA ALA A 434 8.60 21.35 -25.79
C ALA A 434 8.28 20.18 -26.75
N VAL A 435 8.97 19.05 -26.62
CA VAL A 435 8.74 17.84 -27.41
C VAL A 435 7.83 16.89 -26.63
N PRO A 436 6.63 16.52 -27.12
CA PRO A 436 5.79 15.55 -26.43
C PRO A 436 6.49 14.20 -26.26
N LEU A 437 6.60 13.71 -25.02
CA LEU A 437 7.26 12.42 -24.75
C LEU A 437 6.59 11.26 -25.49
N SER A 438 5.27 11.35 -25.71
CA SER A 438 4.52 10.38 -26.50
C SER A 438 4.97 10.30 -27.97
N ALA A 439 5.40 11.41 -28.58
CA ALA A 439 5.94 11.43 -29.93
C ALA A 439 7.30 10.74 -29.99
N THR A 440 8.18 11.01 -29.00
CA THR A 440 9.49 10.36 -28.84
C THR A 440 9.34 8.85 -28.65
N ALA A 441 8.49 8.42 -27.72
CA ALA A 441 8.22 7.01 -27.46
C ALA A 441 7.61 6.31 -28.71
N GLY A 442 6.65 6.96 -29.38
CA GLY A 442 6.01 6.42 -30.59
C GLY A 442 7.00 6.26 -31.77
N GLY A 443 7.97 7.17 -31.90
CA GLY A 443 9.04 7.07 -32.90
C GLY A 443 9.95 5.87 -32.67
N LEU A 444 10.40 5.68 -31.43
CA LEU A 444 11.26 4.55 -31.04
C LEU A 444 10.58 3.19 -31.17
N LEU A 445 9.29 3.09 -30.84
CA LEU A 445 8.54 1.83 -30.93
C LEU A 445 8.18 1.43 -32.36
N LYS A 446 8.09 2.38 -33.31
CA LYS A 446 7.84 2.09 -34.74
C LYS A 446 9.08 1.55 -35.46
N ASN A 447 10.25 1.83 -34.93
CA ASN A 447 11.53 1.41 -35.54
C ASN A 447 12.03 0.06 -35.01
N ARG A 448 11.22 -0.64 -34.24
CA ARG A 448 11.39 -2.02 -33.79
C ARG A 448 10.52 -2.97 -34.59
#